data_c7940f01fe26df46e73cd02dfc2c3c96
#
_entry.id   c7940f01fe26df46e73cd02dfc2c3c96
#
_cell.length_a   1.000
_cell.length_b   1.000
_cell.length_c   1.000
_cell.angle_alpha   90.00
_cell.angle_beta   90.00
_cell.angle_gamma   90.00
#
_symmetry.space_group_name_H-M   'P 1'
#
loop_
_entity.id
_entity.type
_entity.pdbx_description
1 polymer ?
#
loop_
_entity_poly.entity_id
_entity_poly.type
_entity_poly.pdbx_seq_one_letter_code
_entity_poly.pdbx_strand_id
1 'polypeptide(L)'
;LAAQLGLIQRSTRVSIDQPAILVFAADHGVVAEGISAFPQDVTWQMVENFLGNGAAINVFARQNGCALHVVDAGVNHDFGPRPQLLHRKVANGTRNFALEPAMTAQECATALDHGMVLARDLPATVVGFGEMGIGNTTSADALMHKLTGQPGGRWVGARGGSALLPRPARPVPKGRRLT
;
A
#
# COMPACT_ATOMS: atom_id res chain seq x y z
N LEU A 1 19.07 9.77 -12.98
CA LEU A 1 17.70 10.27 -12.79
C LEU A 1 17.35 11.36 -13.81
N ALA A 2 18.14 12.48 -13.93
CA ALA A 2 17.84 13.59 -14.85
C ALA A 2 17.69 13.13 -16.32
N ALA A 3 18.60 12.29 -16.81
CA ALA A 3 18.52 11.73 -18.15
C ALA A 3 17.26 10.89 -18.37
N GLN A 4 16.84 10.09 -17.38
CA GLN A 4 15.60 9.32 -17.45
C GLN A 4 14.37 10.22 -17.52
N LEU A 5 14.32 11.26 -16.68
CA LEU A 5 13.23 12.24 -16.73
C LEU A 5 13.18 12.98 -18.06
N GLY A 6 14.35 13.39 -18.60
CA GLY A 6 14.43 14.01 -19.92
C GLY A 6 13.92 13.10 -21.05
N LEU A 7 14.22 11.81 -20.99
CA LEU A 7 13.70 10.81 -21.93
C LEU A 7 12.19 10.62 -21.80
N ILE A 8 11.67 10.53 -20.57
CA ILE A 8 10.23 10.41 -20.32
C ILE A 8 9.47 11.63 -20.84
N GLN A 9 9.96 12.83 -20.52
CA GLN A 9 9.34 14.08 -20.92
C GLN A 9 9.69 14.51 -22.36
N ARG A 10 10.61 13.79 -23.01
CA ARG A 10 11.15 14.15 -24.35
C ARG A 10 11.64 15.60 -24.40
N SER A 11 12.32 16.03 -23.36
CA SER A 11 12.76 17.42 -23.16
C SER A 11 14.12 17.46 -22.48
N THR A 12 14.95 18.41 -22.91
CA THR A 12 16.19 18.76 -22.21
C THR A 12 15.94 19.71 -21.03
N ARG A 13 14.74 20.28 -20.96
CA ARG A 13 14.27 21.10 -19.84
C ARG A 13 13.24 20.30 -19.07
N VAL A 14 13.72 19.57 -18.07
CA VAL A 14 12.86 18.78 -17.19
C VAL A 14 12.13 19.72 -16.22
N SER A 15 10.80 19.59 -16.13
CA SER A 15 10.01 20.28 -15.13
C SER A 15 9.19 19.28 -14.30
N ILE A 16 8.94 19.61 -13.04
CA ILE A 16 8.04 18.88 -12.15
C ILE A 16 7.00 19.89 -11.67
N ASP A 17 5.89 19.90 -12.39
CA ASP A 17 4.79 20.80 -12.11
C ASP A 17 3.70 20.06 -11.37
N GLN A 18 3.15 20.67 -10.31
CA GLN A 18 2.06 20.12 -9.51
C GLN A 18 2.28 18.67 -9.08
N PRO A 19 3.40 18.33 -8.38
CA PRO A 19 3.60 16.98 -7.89
C PRO A 19 2.51 16.64 -6.88
N ALA A 20 2.03 15.39 -6.91
CA ALA A 20 0.99 14.93 -6.00
C ALA A 20 1.38 13.61 -5.34
N ILE A 21 0.83 13.37 -4.16
CA ILE A 21 0.93 12.10 -3.43
C ILE A 21 -0.49 11.60 -3.16
N LEU A 22 -0.74 10.35 -3.56
CA LEU A 22 -1.96 9.61 -3.20
C LEU A 22 -1.64 8.63 -2.08
N VAL A 23 -2.31 8.76 -0.94
CA VAL A 23 -2.23 7.79 0.16
C VAL A 23 -3.50 6.98 0.20
N PHE A 24 -3.41 5.69 -0.11
CA PHE A 24 -4.53 4.75 -0.06
C PHE A 24 -4.61 4.12 1.32
N ALA A 25 -5.75 4.28 1.97
CA ALA A 25 -6.00 3.70 3.28
C ALA A 25 -7.00 2.54 3.18
N ALA A 26 -6.67 1.41 3.80
CA ALA A 26 -7.54 0.23 3.87
C ALA A 26 -7.17 -0.66 5.05
N ASP A 27 -8.14 -1.44 5.50
CA ASP A 27 -7.95 -2.47 6.52
C ASP A 27 -7.74 -3.85 5.90
N HIS A 28 -7.06 -4.71 6.65
CA HIS A 28 -6.71 -6.06 6.21
C HIS A 28 -7.19 -7.10 7.22
N GLY A 29 -8.05 -8.03 6.77
CA GLY A 29 -8.60 -9.09 7.63
C GLY A 29 -7.54 -10.01 8.24
N VAL A 30 -6.36 -10.12 7.63
CA VAL A 30 -5.23 -10.89 8.15
C VAL A 30 -4.69 -10.37 9.49
N VAL A 31 -5.05 -9.16 9.91
CA VAL A 31 -4.71 -8.62 11.25
C VAL A 31 -5.26 -9.50 12.37
N ALA A 32 -6.36 -10.24 12.13
CA ALA A 32 -6.91 -11.21 13.07
C ALA A 32 -5.92 -12.32 13.46
N GLU A 33 -4.89 -12.56 12.65
CA GLU A 33 -3.81 -13.53 12.95
C GLU A 33 -2.74 -12.97 13.89
N GLY A 34 -2.94 -11.80 14.48
CA GLY A 34 -2.00 -11.22 15.44
C GLY A 34 -0.66 -10.79 14.85
N ILE A 35 -0.63 -10.44 13.57
CA ILE A 35 0.58 -10.08 12.81
C ILE A 35 1.12 -8.69 13.11
N SER A 36 0.40 -7.87 13.85
CA SER A 36 0.78 -6.49 14.16
C SER A 36 0.76 -6.24 15.66
N ALA A 37 1.69 -5.43 16.15
CA ALA A 37 1.70 -4.93 17.51
C ALA A 37 0.65 -3.83 17.75
N PHE A 38 0.09 -3.26 16.67
CA PHE A 38 -0.91 -2.20 16.73
C PHE A 38 -2.29 -2.75 16.40
N PRO A 39 -3.36 -2.28 17.10
CA PRO A 39 -4.72 -2.64 16.77
C PRO A 39 -5.14 -2.04 15.42
N GLN A 40 -6.13 -2.64 14.79
CA GLN A 40 -6.65 -2.21 13.48
C GLN A 40 -7.18 -0.77 13.50
N ASP A 41 -7.72 -0.32 14.63
CA ASP A 41 -8.25 1.04 14.81
C ASP A 41 -7.22 2.15 14.48
N VAL A 42 -5.93 1.86 14.57
CA VAL A 42 -4.88 2.80 14.20
C VAL A 42 -5.02 3.22 12.73
N THR A 43 -5.57 2.38 11.86
CA THR A 43 -5.78 2.73 10.45
C THR A 43 -6.69 3.96 10.30
N TRP A 44 -7.88 3.93 10.86
CA TRP A 44 -8.81 5.06 10.75
C TRP A 44 -8.32 6.30 11.51
N GLN A 45 -7.66 6.11 12.66
CA GLN A 45 -7.07 7.21 13.43
C GLN A 45 -5.99 7.92 12.61
N MET A 46 -5.19 7.18 11.85
CA MET A 46 -4.20 7.76 10.97
C MET A 46 -4.81 8.50 9.79
N VAL A 47 -5.94 8.03 9.25
CA VAL A 47 -6.68 8.78 8.22
C VAL A 47 -7.12 10.13 8.78
N GLU A 48 -7.73 10.16 9.96
CA GLU A 48 -8.10 11.43 10.62
C GLU A 48 -6.87 12.34 10.87
N ASN A 49 -5.73 11.73 11.24
CA ASN A 49 -4.48 12.48 11.43
C ASN A 49 -3.97 13.09 10.10
N PHE A 50 -4.09 12.38 8.97
CA PHE A 50 -3.78 12.94 7.65
C PHE A 50 -4.71 14.11 7.30
N LEU A 51 -6.01 13.96 7.53
CA LEU A 51 -7.00 15.01 7.26
C LEU A 51 -6.79 16.21 8.17
N GLY A 52 -6.36 15.99 9.41
CA GLY A 52 -5.99 17.03 10.38
C GLY A 52 -4.61 17.65 10.16
N ASN A 53 -3.88 17.27 9.11
CA ASN A 53 -2.52 17.76 8.82
C ASN A 53 -1.47 17.43 9.90
N GLY A 54 -1.68 16.41 10.72
CA GLY A 54 -0.84 16.05 11.86
C GLY A 54 0.29 15.05 11.56
N ALA A 55 0.24 14.36 10.43
CA ALA A 55 1.22 13.32 10.10
C ALA A 55 2.48 13.87 9.42
N ALA A 56 3.57 13.11 9.50
CA ALA A 56 4.85 13.48 8.88
C ALA A 56 4.72 13.73 7.36
N ILE A 57 3.90 12.93 6.67
CA ILE A 57 3.68 13.10 5.23
C ILE A 57 3.05 14.46 4.89
N ASN A 58 2.16 14.98 5.75
CA ASN A 58 1.59 16.31 5.56
C ASN A 58 2.66 17.41 5.59
N VAL A 59 3.61 17.27 6.54
CA VAL A 59 4.72 18.21 6.66
C VAL A 59 5.63 18.14 5.44
N PHE A 60 6.06 16.94 5.07
CA PHE A 60 6.97 16.76 3.93
C PHE A 60 6.32 17.12 2.59
N ALA A 61 5.06 16.77 2.37
CA ALA A 61 4.34 17.17 1.17
C ALA A 61 4.28 18.69 1.04
N ARG A 62 3.90 19.39 2.11
CA ARG A 62 3.85 20.86 2.14
C ARG A 62 5.22 21.50 1.90
N GLN A 63 6.29 20.97 2.54
CA GLN A 63 7.65 21.48 2.36
C GLN A 63 8.17 21.34 0.92
N ASN A 64 7.71 20.30 0.21
CA ASN A 64 8.13 20.02 -1.16
C ASN A 64 7.12 20.48 -2.21
N GLY A 65 6.08 21.22 -1.83
CA GLY A 65 5.07 21.71 -2.76
C GLY A 65 4.24 20.60 -3.42
N CYS A 66 4.14 19.43 -2.78
CA CYS A 66 3.33 18.31 -3.26
C CYS A 66 1.89 18.43 -2.73
N ALA A 67 0.91 18.24 -3.61
CA ALA A 67 -0.46 18.04 -3.19
C ALA A 67 -0.59 16.66 -2.51
N LEU A 68 -1.26 16.59 -1.37
CA LEU A 68 -1.55 15.34 -0.67
C LEU A 68 -3.02 15.01 -0.78
N HIS A 69 -3.31 13.81 -1.30
CA HIS A 69 -4.67 13.28 -1.40
C HIS A 69 -4.77 11.99 -0.60
N VAL A 70 -5.75 11.92 0.28
CA VAL A 70 -6.03 10.73 1.09
C VAL A 70 -7.23 10.02 0.50
N VAL A 71 -7.10 8.72 0.29
CA VAL A 71 -8.11 7.86 -0.36
C VAL A 71 -8.56 6.80 0.63
N ASP A 72 -9.83 6.78 0.96
CA ASP A 72 -10.44 5.62 1.63
C ASP A 72 -10.73 4.55 0.57
N ALA A 73 -9.86 3.54 0.51
CA ALA A 73 -9.98 2.40 -0.39
C ALA A 73 -10.66 1.19 0.26
N GLY A 74 -10.81 1.21 1.58
CA GLY A 74 -11.42 0.10 2.32
C GLY A 74 -11.15 0.13 3.82
N VAL A 75 -11.20 1.28 4.46
CA VAL A 75 -11.07 1.38 5.93
C VAL A 75 -12.38 0.91 6.57
N ASN A 76 -12.29 0.05 7.58
CA ASN A 76 -13.45 -0.42 8.34
C ASN A 76 -13.92 0.64 9.36
N HIS A 77 -14.26 1.81 8.85
CA HIS A 77 -14.74 2.93 9.62
C HIS A 77 -15.65 3.81 8.75
N ASP A 78 -16.67 4.39 9.36
CA ASP A 78 -17.51 5.39 8.69
C ASP A 78 -17.01 6.79 9.03
N PHE A 79 -16.37 7.43 8.07
CA PHE A 79 -15.86 8.80 8.24
C PHE A 79 -16.96 9.86 8.10
N GLY A 80 -18.16 9.50 7.66
CA GLY A 80 -19.17 10.47 7.26
C GLY A 80 -18.67 11.38 6.12
N PRO A 81 -19.35 12.51 5.90
CA PRO A 81 -18.93 13.49 4.89
C PRO A 81 -17.59 14.15 5.26
N ARG A 82 -16.55 13.90 4.46
CA ARG A 82 -15.21 14.50 4.58
C ARG A 82 -14.77 14.99 3.21
N PRO A 83 -14.88 16.29 2.92
CA PRO A 83 -14.53 16.84 1.59
C PRO A 83 -13.07 16.57 1.17
N GLN A 84 -12.15 16.41 2.14
CA GLN A 84 -10.74 16.17 1.89
C GLN A 84 -10.42 14.67 1.71
N LEU A 85 -11.37 13.76 1.95
CA LEU A 85 -11.20 12.31 1.80
C LEU A 85 -11.80 11.87 0.47
N LEU A 86 -10.99 11.25 -0.36
CA LEU A 86 -11.46 10.65 -1.61
C LEU A 86 -12.11 9.29 -1.31
N HIS A 87 -13.42 9.23 -1.34
CA HIS A 87 -14.16 8.00 -1.07
C HIS A 87 -14.09 7.06 -2.29
N ARG A 88 -13.33 5.97 -2.14
CA ARG A 88 -13.15 4.89 -3.13
C ARG A 88 -13.23 3.52 -2.45
N LYS A 89 -13.96 3.45 -1.36
CA LYS A 89 -14.15 2.23 -0.58
C LYS A 89 -14.79 1.13 -1.41
N VAL A 90 -14.13 -0.03 -1.47
CA VAL A 90 -14.65 -1.24 -2.12
C VAL A 90 -15.42 -2.09 -1.12
N ALA A 91 -14.86 -2.28 0.08
CA ALA A 91 -15.45 -2.99 1.20
C ALA A 91 -14.87 -2.47 2.51
N ASN A 92 -15.38 -2.90 3.65
CA ASN A 92 -14.85 -2.57 4.98
C ASN A 92 -13.62 -3.44 5.32
N GLY A 93 -12.54 -3.24 4.55
CA GLY A 93 -11.34 -4.06 4.60
C GLY A 93 -11.41 -5.31 3.72
N THR A 94 -10.29 -6.02 3.65
CA THR A 94 -10.22 -7.32 2.99
C THR A 94 -10.67 -8.43 3.94
N ARG A 95 -11.01 -9.60 3.38
CA ARG A 95 -11.14 -10.83 4.17
C ARG A 95 -9.75 -11.31 4.64
N ASN A 96 -9.75 -12.22 5.62
CA ASN A 96 -8.52 -12.84 6.10
C ASN A 96 -8.00 -13.87 5.09
N PHE A 97 -6.94 -13.52 4.37
CA PHE A 97 -6.37 -14.41 3.35
C PHE A 97 -5.66 -15.65 3.90
N ALA A 98 -5.50 -15.77 5.22
CA ALA A 98 -5.07 -17.01 5.85
C ALA A 98 -6.18 -18.08 5.81
N LEU A 99 -7.45 -17.66 5.69
CA LEU A 99 -8.64 -18.53 5.73
C LEU A 99 -9.34 -18.64 4.38
N GLU A 100 -9.41 -17.54 3.63
CA GLU A 100 -10.15 -17.44 2.38
C GLU A 100 -9.54 -16.36 1.46
N PRO A 101 -9.94 -16.27 0.18
CA PRO A 101 -9.49 -15.19 -0.69
C PRO A 101 -9.78 -13.81 -0.11
N ALA A 102 -8.77 -12.92 -0.08
CA ALA A 102 -8.88 -11.57 0.47
C ALA A 102 -9.99 -10.73 -0.19
N MET A 103 -10.22 -10.93 -1.48
CA MET A 103 -11.19 -10.23 -2.31
C MET A 103 -11.83 -11.19 -3.30
N THR A 104 -13.05 -10.88 -3.75
CA THR A 104 -13.61 -11.45 -4.96
C THR A 104 -12.93 -10.84 -6.20
N ALA A 105 -13.08 -11.49 -7.35
CA ALA A 105 -12.56 -10.95 -8.61
C ALA A 105 -13.17 -9.57 -8.94
N GLN A 106 -14.45 -9.37 -8.60
CA GLN A 106 -15.14 -8.10 -8.83
C GLN A 106 -14.61 -6.99 -7.92
N GLU A 107 -14.39 -7.26 -6.63
CA GLU A 107 -13.81 -6.30 -5.68
C GLU A 107 -12.39 -5.90 -6.13
N CYS A 108 -11.59 -6.86 -6.56
CA CYS A 108 -10.25 -6.61 -7.08
C CYS A 108 -10.29 -5.74 -8.34
N ALA A 109 -11.16 -6.05 -9.30
CA ALA A 109 -11.34 -5.24 -10.51
C ALA A 109 -11.78 -3.81 -10.18
N THR A 110 -12.72 -3.65 -9.26
CA THR A 110 -13.18 -2.33 -8.80
C THR A 110 -12.05 -1.53 -8.14
N ALA A 111 -11.25 -2.17 -7.30
CA ALA A 111 -10.10 -1.51 -6.64
C ALA A 111 -9.07 -1.02 -7.67
N LEU A 112 -8.75 -1.83 -8.67
CA LEU A 112 -7.83 -1.46 -9.76
C LEU A 112 -8.39 -0.30 -10.59
N ASP A 113 -9.68 -0.34 -10.94
CA ASP A 113 -10.34 0.72 -11.70
C ASP A 113 -10.35 2.05 -10.93
N HIS A 114 -10.67 2.03 -9.64
CA HIS A 114 -10.59 3.23 -8.79
C HIS A 114 -9.19 3.85 -8.79
N GLY A 115 -8.15 3.01 -8.69
CA GLY A 115 -6.76 3.49 -8.74
C GLY A 115 -6.40 4.11 -10.08
N MET A 116 -6.78 3.47 -11.20
CA MET A 116 -6.54 3.97 -12.56
C MET A 116 -7.26 5.30 -12.80
N VAL A 117 -8.52 5.41 -12.40
CA VAL A 117 -9.31 6.64 -12.55
C VAL A 117 -8.67 7.78 -11.77
N LEU A 118 -8.32 7.54 -10.49
CA LEU A 118 -7.68 8.57 -9.66
C LEU A 118 -6.35 9.04 -10.26
N ALA A 119 -5.49 8.11 -10.70
CA ALA A 119 -4.20 8.47 -11.27
C ALA A 119 -4.32 9.24 -12.58
N ARG A 120 -5.30 8.88 -13.43
CA ARG A 120 -5.54 9.54 -14.71
C ARG A 120 -6.10 10.95 -14.56
N ASP A 121 -7.00 11.13 -13.59
CA ASP A 121 -7.77 12.38 -13.46
C ASP A 121 -7.04 13.42 -12.58
N LEU A 122 -5.90 13.06 -11.99
CA LEU A 122 -5.05 14.00 -11.26
C LEU A 122 -4.33 14.97 -12.21
N PRO A 123 -4.42 16.28 -11.98
CA PRO A 123 -3.68 17.27 -12.77
C PRO A 123 -2.21 17.36 -12.28
N ALA A 124 -1.51 16.24 -12.23
CA ALA A 124 -0.14 16.15 -11.71
C ALA A 124 0.81 15.58 -12.76
N THR A 125 2.01 16.17 -12.87
CA THR A 125 3.06 15.67 -13.77
C THR A 125 3.88 14.54 -13.16
N VAL A 126 3.88 14.44 -11.83
CA VAL A 126 4.51 13.36 -11.05
C VAL A 126 3.57 12.96 -9.92
N VAL A 127 3.35 11.68 -9.80
CA VAL A 127 2.50 11.12 -8.72
C VAL A 127 3.32 10.15 -7.90
N GLY A 128 3.36 10.37 -6.59
CA GLY A 128 3.84 9.42 -5.60
C GLY A 128 2.68 8.61 -5.02
N PHE A 129 2.91 7.33 -4.74
CA PHE A 129 1.94 6.46 -4.10
C PHE A 129 2.40 6.14 -2.69
N GLY A 130 1.50 6.30 -1.72
CA GLY A 130 1.65 5.90 -0.34
C GLY A 130 0.50 5.00 0.09
N GLU A 131 0.65 4.41 1.25
CA GLU A 131 -0.36 3.52 1.81
C GLU A 131 -0.50 3.72 3.32
N MET A 132 -1.66 3.37 3.85
CA MET A 132 -1.92 3.25 5.27
C MET A 132 -2.86 2.09 5.55
N GLY A 133 -2.42 1.15 6.36
CA GLY A 133 -3.23 0.01 6.77
C GLY A 133 -2.46 -0.91 7.72
N ILE A 134 -3.02 -1.17 8.88
CA ILE A 134 -2.42 -2.16 9.78
C ILE A 134 -2.48 -3.53 9.09
N GLY A 135 -1.34 -4.23 9.03
CA GLY A 135 -1.20 -5.49 8.28
C GLY A 135 -0.81 -5.34 6.81
N ASN A 136 -0.65 -4.12 6.30
CA ASN A 136 -0.35 -3.82 4.90
C ASN A 136 0.97 -4.47 4.43
N THR A 137 2.02 -4.42 5.24
CA THR A 137 3.30 -5.06 4.92
C THR A 137 3.16 -6.57 4.69
N THR A 138 2.34 -7.26 5.49
CA THR A 138 2.07 -8.69 5.31
C THR A 138 1.31 -8.98 4.02
N SER A 139 0.34 -8.13 3.69
CA SER A 139 -0.40 -8.23 2.42
C SER A 139 0.50 -7.99 1.22
N ALA A 140 1.40 -7.00 1.29
CA ALA A 140 2.38 -6.70 0.24
C ALA A 140 3.37 -7.86 0.02
N ASP A 141 3.88 -8.47 1.11
CA ASP A 141 4.79 -9.61 1.05
C ASP A 141 4.09 -10.85 0.44
N ALA A 142 2.83 -11.10 0.81
CA ALA A 142 2.03 -12.17 0.22
C ALA A 142 1.82 -11.98 -1.29
N LEU A 143 1.53 -10.77 -1.73
CA LEU A 143 1.42 -10.43 -3.16
C LEU A 143 2.76 -10.60 -3.87
N MET A 144 3.85 -10.11 -3.30
CA MET A 144 5.19 -10.25 -3.86
C MET A 144 5.56 -11.73 -4.03
N HIS A 145 5.32 -12.55 -2.99
CA HIS A 145 5.54 -13.99 -3.05
C HIS A 145 4.74 -14.65 -4.19
N LYS A 146 3.45 -14.33 -4.27
CA LYS A 146 2.54 -14.91 -5.25
C LYS A 146 2.88 -14.54 -6.70
N LEU A 147 3.23 -13.27 -6.93
CA LEU A 147 3.50 -12.75 -8.28
C LEU A 147 4.91 -13.09 -8.79
N THR A 148 5.90 -13.20 -7.90
CA THR A 148 7.30 -13.38 -8.29
C THR A 148 7.87 -14.76 -8.02
N GLY A 149 7.16 -15.59 -7.22
CA GLY A 149 7.68 -16.87 -6.73
C GLY A 149 8.83 -16.74 -5.72
N GLN A 150 9.18 -15.52 -5.30
CA GLN A 150 10.21 -15.31 -4.28
C GLN A 150 9.70 -15.78 -2.91
N PRO A 151 10.58 -16.37 -2.06
CA PRO A 151 10.16 -16.79 -0.72
C PRO A 151 9.55 -15.64 0.08
N GLY A 152 8.36 -15.88 0.65
CA GLY A 152 7.74 -14.93 1.59
C GLY A 152 8.59 -14.72 2.84
N GLY A 153 8.39 -13.59 3.53
CA GLY A 153 9.16 -13.21 4.71
C GLY A 153 10.52 -12.57 4.42
N ARG A 154 10.91 -12.45 3.15
CA ARG A 154 12.15 -11.78 2.75
C ARG A 154 12.06 -10.26 2.87
N TRP A 155 10.87 -9.72 2.72
CA TRP A 155 10.58 -8.29 2.62
C TRP A 155 9.93 -7.73 3.88
N VAL A 156 9.43 -8.61 4.76
CA VAL A 156 8.80 -8.24 6.02
C VAL A 156 9.86 -8.24 7.12
N GLY A 157 10.07 -7.11 7.77
CA GLY A 157 10.94 -7.00 8.93
C GLY A 157 10.43 -7.88 10.08
N ALA A 158 11.28 -8.15 11.07
CA ALA A 158 11.01 -9.06 12.21
C ALA A 158 9.75 -8.72 13.05
N ARG A 159 9.09 -7.58 12.80
CA ARG A 159 7.87 -7.13 13.46
C ARG A 159 6.62 -7.18 12.57
N GLY A 160 6.76 -7.54 11.30
CA GLY A 160 5.65 -7.66 10.36
C GLY A 160 5.41 -9.12 10.01
N GLY A 161 4.59 -9.81 10.76
CA GLY A 161 3.82 -11.02 10.47
C GLY A 161 4.38 -12.11 9.53
N SER A 162 5.69 -12.28 9.44
CA SER A 162 6.30 -13.32 8.59
C SER A 162 5.95 -14.76 9.00
N ALA A 163 5.23 -14.93 10.10
CA ALA A 163 4.84 -16.25 10.62
C ALA A 163 3.76 -16.94 9.79
N LEU A 164 2.98 -16.18 9.00
CA LEU A 164 1.87 -16.73 8.19
C LEU A 164 2.29 -17.28 6.82
N LEU A 165 3.48 -16.91 6.36
CA LEU A 165 3.98 -17.39 5.07
C LEU A 165 4.84 -18.65 5.27
N PRO A 166 4.69 -19.69 4.45
CA PRO A 166 5.50 -20.89 4.56
C PRO A 166 6.99 -20.53 4.51
N ARG A 167 7.75 -20.89 5.54
CA ARG A 167 9.20 -20.77 5.47
C ARG A 167 9.70 -21.61 4.30
N PRO A 168 10.56 -21.08 3.42
CA PRO A 168 11.17 -21.90 2.39
C PRO A 168 11.87 -23.07 3.09
N ALA A 169 11.65 -24.30 2.58
CA ALA A 169 12.36 -25.45 3.06
C ALA A 169 13.86 -25.13 3.02
N ARG A 170 14.57 -25.35 4.13
CA ARG A 170 16.03 -25.22 4.15
C ARG A 170 16.57 -26.05 3.00
N PRO A 171 17.44 -25.50 2.14
CA PRO A 171 18.07 -26.33 1.12
C PRO A 171 18.74 -27.51 1.81
N VAL A 172 18.34 -28.71 1.44
CA VAL A 172 19.00 -29.93 1.90
C VAL A 172 20.46 -29.84 1.44
N PRO A 173 21.44 -29.92 2.35
CA PRO A 173 22.84 -29.91 1.93
C PRO A 173 23.05 -31.01 0.90
N LYS A 174 23.47 -30.66 -0.31
CA LYS A 174 23.88 -31.66 -1.32
C LYS A 174 24.96 -32.48 -0.67
N GLY A 175 24.67 -33.76 -0.44
CA GLY A 175 25.57 -34.69 0.20
C GLY A 175 26.96 -34.62 -0.42
N ARG A 176 28.01 -34.51 0.45
CA ARG A 176 29.38 -34.75 0.03
C ARG A 176 29.43 -36.12 -0.60
N ARG A 177 29.84 -36.20 -1.87
CA ARG A 177 30.28 -37.48 -2.44
C ARG A 177 31.46 -37.93 -1.61
N LEU A 178 31.33 -39.04 -0.90
CA LEU A 178 32.43 -39.76 -0.33
C LEU A 178 33.19 -40.40 -1.53
N THR A 179 34.39 -39.93 -1.75
CA THR A 179 35.41 -40.62 -2.58
C THR A 179 36.16 -41.58 -1.69
#